data_fa204c5500ff5b920953b62defff07b6
#
_entry.id   fa204c5500ff5b920953b62defff07b6
#
_cell.length_a   1.000
_cell.length_b   1.000
_cell.length_c   1.000
_cell.angle_alpha   90.00
_cell.angle_beta   90.00
_cell.angle_gamma   90.00
#
_symmetry.space_group_name_H-M   'P 1'
#
loop_
_entity.id
_entity.type
_entity.pdbx_description
1 polymer ?
#
loop_
_entity_poly.entity_id
_entity_poly.type
_entity_poly.pdbx_seq_one_letter_code
_entity_poly.pdbx_strand_id
1 'polypeptide(L)' 'MADLINRSENILGGTPVFAGARVPVQTLFDYLEEGDSLDEFLDDFPAVSREHAIKVLERMKESFLAHEYESAA' A
#
# COMPACT_ATOMS: atom_id res chain seq x y z
N MET A 1 1.22 5.65 17.61
CA MET A 1 0.71 4.66 16.68
C MET A 1 1.58 4.63 15.42
N ALA A 2 1.97 3.45 14.99
CA ALA A 2 2.86 3.33 13.85
C ALA A 2 2.11 3.63 12.55
N ASP A 3 2.74 4.41 11.68
CA ASP A 3 2.17 4.68 10.37
C ASP A 3 2.42 3.49 9.45
N LEU A 4 1.41 3.14 8.67
CA LEU A 4 1.53 2.06 7.71
C LEU A 4 2.25 2.52 6.44
N ILE A 5 2.12 3.79 6.12
CA ILE A 5 2.67 4.39 4.91
C ILE A 5 3.55 5.56 5.30
N ASN A 6 4.71 5.65 4.67
CA ASN A 6 5.61 6.76 4.87
C ASN A 6 5.68 7.58 3.58
N ARG A 7 5.66 8.90 3.73
CA ARG A 7 5.78 9.80 2.58
C ARG A 7 6.77 10.89 2.96
N SER A 8 7.86 10.98 2.23
CA SER A 8 8.89 11.98 2.46
C SER A 8 9.45 12.43 1.12
N GLU A 9 9.71 13.72 0.99
CA GLU A 9 10.33 14.25 -0.24
C GLU A 9 11.69 13.62 -0.50
N ASN A 10 12.32 13.11 0.55
CA ASN A 10 13.64 12.47 0.41
C ASN A 10 13.53 11.02 -0.04
N ILE A 11 12.31 10.48 -0.16
CA ILE A 11 12.07 9.11 -0.58
C ILE A 11 11.25 9.15 -1.86
N LEU A 12 11.87 8.82 -2.98
CA LEU A 12 11.21 8.73 -4.30
C LEU A 12 10.34 9.94 -4.63
N GLY A 13 10.80 11.14 -4.25
CA GLY A 13 10.10 12.37 -4.58
C GLY A 13 8.74 12.52 -3.90
N GLY A 14 8.55 11.92 -2.73
CA GLY A 14 7.29 12.02 -2.00
C GLY A 14 6.31 10.91 -2.29
N THR A 15 6.72 9.90 -3.06
CA THR A 15 5.88 8.74 -3.34
C THR A 15 5.58 7.98 -2.04
N PRO A 16 4.31 7.61 -1.78
CA PRO A 16 3.99 6.82 -0.61
C PRO A 16 4.68 5.46 -0.65
N VAL A 17 5.32 5.09 0.45
CA VAL A 17 5.99 3.80 0.55
C VAL A 17 5.51 3.07 1.81
N PHE A 18 5.70 1.76 1.84
CA PHE A 18 5.43 0.99 3.05
C PHE A 18 6.40 1.46 4.13
N ALA A 19 5.86 1.78 5.31
CA ALA A 19 6.68 2.30 6.40
C ALA A 19 7.82 1.34 6.73
N GLY A 20 9.03 1.87 6.76
CA GLY A 20 10.23 1.08 7.10
C GLY A 20 10.78 0.24 5.96
N ALA A 21 10.16 0.18 4.82
CA ALA A 21 10.56 -0.73 3.75
C ALA A 21 11.03 -0.06 2.46
N ARG A 22 10.74 1.20 2.26
CA ARG A 22 11.06 1.94 1.04
C ARG A 22 10.49 1.33 -0.25
N VAL A 23 9.49 0.47 -0.13
CA VAL A 23 8.81 -0.11 -1.27
C VAL A 23 7.59 0.74 -1.57
N PRO A 24 7.43 1.25 -2.81
CA PRO A 24 6.26 2.06 -3.13
C PRO A 24 4.98 1.25 -3.00
N VAL A 25 3.97 1.86 -2.39
CA VAL A 25 2.67 1.20 -2.25
C VAL A 25 2.10 0.89 -3.63
N GLN A 26 2.35 1.75 -4.61
CA GLN A 26 1.88 1.53 -5.97
C GLN A 26 2.39 0.21 -6.56
N THR A 27 3.59 -0.23 -6.17
CA THR A 27 4.12 -1.50 -6.68
C THR A 27 3.21 -2.67 -6.35
N LEU A 28 2.61 -2.67 -5.15
CA LEU A 28 1.66 -3.71 -4.78
C LEU A 28 0.45 -3.70 -5.73
N PHE A 29 -0.09 -2.52 -6.01
CA PHE A 29 -1.23 -2.43 -6.91
C PHE A 29 -0.87 -2.85 -8.33
N ASP A 30 0.33 -2.50 -8.79
CA ASP A 30 0.79 -2.92 -10.12
C ASP A 30 0.85 -4.44 -10.23
N TYR A 31 1.33 -5.12 -9.19
CA TYR A 31 1.35 -6.58 -9.18
C TYR A 31 -0.05 -7.15 -9.30
N LEU A 32 -0.98 -6.62 -8.51
CA LEU A 32 -2.35 -7.12 -8.53
C LEU A 32 -3.04 -6.84 -9.85
N GLU A 33 -2.78 -5.70 -10.46
CA GLU A 33 -3.36 -5.35 -11.75
C GLU A 33 -2.90 -6.27 -12.86
N GLU A 34 -1.67 -6.78 -12.76
CA GLU A 34 -1.13 -7.70 -13.74
C GLU A 34 -1.55 -9.14 -13.49
N GLY A 35 -2.29 -9.40 -12.42
CA GLY A 35 -2.77 -10.72 -12.10
C GLY A 35 -1.86 -11.50 -11.16
N ASP A 36 -0.81 -10.87 -10.66
CA ASP A 36 0.07 -11.51 -9.70
C ASP A 36 -0.59 -11.56 -8.32
N SER A 37 -0.19 -12.53 -7.52
CA SER A 37 -0.75 -12.69 -6.20
C SER A 37 -0.02 -11.82 -5.17
N LEU A 38 -0.67 -11.61 -4.03
CA LEU A 38 -0.01 -10.95 -2.92
C LEU A 38 1.24 -11.73 -2.48
N ASP A 39 1.19 -13.05 -2.52
CA ASP A 39 2.33 -13.87 -2.15
C ASP A 39 3.53 -13.62 -3.05
N GLU A 40 3.29 -13.46 -4.34
CA GLU A 40 4.37 -13.15 -5.27
C GLU A 40 5.01 -11.80 -4.97
N PHE A 41 4.17 -10.81 -4.65
CA PHE A 41 4.67 -9.50 -4.26
C PHE A 41 5.53 -9.61 -2.99
N LEU A 42 5.07 -10.36 -1.99
CA LEU A 42 5.80 -10.48 -0.74
C LEU A 42 7.12 -11.25 -0.90
N ASP A 43 7.15 -12.22 -1.82
CA ASP A 43 8.39 -12.94 -2.13
C ASP A 43 9.44 -12.01 -2.74
N ASP A 44 9.00 -11.11 -3.61
CA ASP A 44 9.91 -10.17 -4.27
C ASP A 44 10.33 -9.02 -3.36
N PHE A 45 9.51 -8.69 -2.37
CA PHE A 45 9.78 -7.59 -1.46
C PHE A 45 9.69 -8.06 0.00
N PRO A 46 10.68 -8.84 0.46
CA PRO A 46 10.61 -9.43 1.79
C PRO A 46 10.65 -8.42 2.94
N ALA A 47 11.00 -7.16 2.66
CA ALA A 47 10.95 -6.12 3.68
C ALA A 47 9.52 -5.76 4.08
N VAL A 48 8.54 -6.14 3.27
CA VAL A 48 7.13 -5.91 3.57
C VAL A 48 6.53 -7.20 4.11
N SER A 49 5.95 -7.16 5.31
CA SER A 49 5.29 -8.33 5.87
C SER A 49 3.89 -8.48 5.29
N ARG A 50 3.36 -9.70 5.32
CA ARG A 50 1.99 -9.95 4.88
C ARG A 50 0.99 -9.11 5.67
N GLU A 51 1.17 -9.06 6.98
CA GLU A 51 0.27 -8.29 7.84
C GLU A 51 0.29 -6.80 7.47
N HIS A 52 1.47 -6.26 7.22
CA HIS A 52 1.62 -4.86 6.82
C HIS A 52 0.89 -4.60 5.50
N ALA A 53 1.10 -5.47 4.51
CA ALA A 53 0.45 -5.31 3.21
C ALA A 53 -1.07 -5.39 3.33
N ILE A 54 -1.58 -6.32 4.12
CA ILE A 54 -3.02 -6.46 4.30
C ILE A 54 -3.61 -5.23 4.98
N LYS A 55 -2.93 -4.70 5.99
CA LYS A 55 -3.40 -3.49 6.67
C LYS A 55 -3.43 -2.28 5.75
N VAL A 56 -2.45 -2.17 4.86
CA VAL A 56 -2.44 -1.09 3.88
C VAL A 56 -3.62 -1.24 2.92
N LEU A 57 -3.86 -2.45 2.44
CA LEU A 57 -4.99 -2.71 1.55
C LEU A 57 -6.33 -2.39 2.24
N GLU A 58 -6.47 -2.76 3.50
CA GLU A 58 -7.69 -2.46 4.24
C GLU A 58 -7.89 -0.95 4.41
N ARG A 59 -6.82 -0.23 4.71
CA ARG A 59 -6.89 1.22 4.85
C ARG A 59 -7.30 1.88 3.54
N MET A 60 -6.73 1.42 2.43
CA MET A 60 -7.07 1.96 1.12
C MET A 60 -8.53 1.67 0.77
N LYS A 61 -8.98 0.46 1.08
CA LYS A 61 -10.37 0.08 0.84
C LYS A 61 -11.32 0.97 1.65
N GLU A 62 -11.05 1.13 2.93
CA GLU A 62 -11.90 1.95 3.80
C GLU A 62 -11.94 3.40 3.33
N SER A 63 -10.79 3.95 2.94
CA SER A 63 -10.71 5.31 2.46
C SER A 63 -11.51 5.48 1.18
N PHE A 64 -11.37 4.55 0.25
CA PHE A 64 -12.10 4.59 -1.01
C PHE A 64 -13.60 4.49 -0.79
N LEU A 65 -14.04 3.54 0.02
CA LEU A 65 -15.46 3.33 0.26
C LEU A 65 -16.10 4.50 1.01
N ALA A 66 -15.37 5.04 1.99
CA ALA A 66 -15.87 6.22 2.72
C ALA A 66 -16.08 7.40 1.78
N HIS A 67 -15.15 7.59 0.86
CA HIS A 67 -15.24 8.68 -0.12
C HIS A 67 -16.42 8.48 -1.07
N GLU A 68 -16.63 7.23 -1.53
CA GLU A 68 -17.73 6.92 -2.44
C GLU A 68 -19.09 7.09 -1.75
N TYR A 69 -19.20 6.69 -0.50
CA TYR A 69 -20.43 6.86 0.24
C TYR A 69 -20.76 8.34 0.45
N GLU A 70 -19.76 9.16 0.69
CA GLU A 70 -19.97 10.59 0.80
C GLU A 70 -20.44 11.20 -0.52
N SER A 71 -19.89 10.72 -1.62
CA SER A 71 -20.27 11.19 -2.94
C SER A 71 -21.68 10.76 -3.33
N ALA A 72 -22.15 9.64 -2.79
CA ALA A 72 -23.47 9.09 -3.10
C ALA A 72 -24.59 9.76 -2.31
N ALA A 73 -24.24 10.46 -1.25
CA ALA A 73 -25.23 11.07 -0.37
C ALA A 73 -25.95 12.26 -0.99
#